data_1f722236cd2177b0c972e2f059f0c83e
#
_entry.id   1f722236cd2177b0c972e2f059f0c83e
#
_cell.length_a   1.000
_cell.length_b   1.000
_cell.length_c   1.000
_cell.angle_alpha   90.00
_cell.angle_beta   90.00
_cell.angle_gamma   90.00
#
_symmetry.space_group_name_H-M   'P 1'
#
loop_
_entity.id
_entity.type
_entity.pdbx_description
1 polymer ?
#
loop_
_entity_poly.entity_id
_entity_poly.type
_entity_poly.pdbx_seq_one_letter_code
_entity_poly.pdbx_strand_id
1 'polypeptide(L)' 'MKKVPIKIETEFIKLEAALKFANAVESGGMAKAVIQDGLVLVNGEVCTMRGKKLYPQDTFSFENVMYEIC' A
#
# COMPACT_ATOMS: atom_id res chain seq x y z
N MET A 1 -15.95 -4.27 -1.23
CA MET A 1 -14.51 -4.19 -0.90
C MET A 1 -14.34 -3.63 0.50
N LYS A 2 -13.54 -4.29 1.31
CA LYS A 2 -13.27 -3.84 2.67
C LYS A 2 -12.31 -2.66 2.66
N LYS A 3 -12.57 -1.63 3.47
CA LYS A 3 -11.70 -0.48 3.59
C LYS A 3 -11.08 -0.43 4.99
N VAL A 4 -9.76 -0.33 5.04
CA VAL A 4 -9.00 -0.34 6.29
C VAL A 4 -8.20 0.95 6.41
N PRO A 5 -8.36 1.73 7.48
CA PRO A 5 -7.56 2.93 7.67
C PRO A 5 -6.15 2.58 8.15
N ILE A 6 -5.17 3.29 7.62
CA ILE A 6 -3.76 3.17 8.00
C ILE A 6 -3.33 4.51 8.57
N LYS A 7 -3.22 4.59 9.88
CA LYS A 7 -2.81 5.82 10.53
C LYS A 7 -1.29 5.92 10.58
N ILE A 8 -0.74 6.99 10.04
CA ILE A 8 0.70 7.24 10.07
C ILE A 8 0.98 8.48 10.92
N GLU A 9 2.18 8.55 11.49
CA GLU A 9 2.62 9.69 12.28
C GLU A 9 3.67 10.52 11.53
N THR A 10 4.03 10.07 10.34
CA THR A 10 5.00 10.73 9.48
C THR A 10 4.27 11.47 8.37
N GLU A 11 5.01 12.29 7.62
CA GLU A 11 4.45 13.05 6.51
C GLU A 11 3.92 12.13 5.40
N PHE A 12 4.60 11.03 5.16
CA PHE A 12 4.22 10.04 4.15
C PHE A 12 4.71 8.65 4.55
N ILE A 13 4.23 7.63 3.83
CA ILE A 13 4.73 6.27 3.98
C ILE A 13 4.96 5.71 2.57
N LYS A 14 6.03 4.96 2.37
CA LYS A 14 6.27 4.33 1.09
C LYS A 14 5.35 3.13 0.91
N LEU A 15 4.96 2.85 -0.34
CA LEU A 15 4.02 1.78 -0.64
C LEU A 15 4.45 0.42 -0.07
N GLU A 16 5.72 0.04 -0.24
CA GLU A 16 6.21 -1.23 0.30
C GLU A 16 6.09 -1.28 1.82
N ALA A 17 6.36 -0.18 2.49
CA ALA A 17 6.23 -0.10 3.94
C ALA A 17 4.77 -0.14 4.37
N ALA A 18 3.89 0.50 3.61
CA ALA A 18 2.47 0.52 3.91
C ALA A 18 1.85 -0.88 3.84
N LEU A 19 2.22 -1.68 2.84
CA LEU A 19 1.75 -3.05 2.71
C LEU A 19 2.16 -3.89 3.93
N LYS A 20 3.40 -3.72 4.36
CA LYS A 20 3.93 -4.43 5.51
C LYS A 20 3.28 -3.94 6.81
N PHE A 21 3.14 -2.62 6.95
CA PHE A 21 2.50 -2.01 8.11
C PHE A 21 1.06 -2.49 8.28
N ALA A 22 0.34 -2.66 7.18
CA ALA A 22 -1.05 -3.11 7.19
C ALA A 22 -1.19 -4.63 7.35
N ASN A 23 -0.09 -5.36 7.47
CA ASN A 23 -0.09 -6.82 7.48
C ASN A 23 -0.70 -7.43 6.21
N ALA A 24 -0.69 -6.68 5.12
CA ALA A 24 -1.16 -7.21 3.84
C ALA A 24 -0.16 -8.22 3.28
N VAL A 25 1.10 -8.08 3.66
CA VAL A 25 2.17 -9.00 3.29
C VAL A 25 3.02 -9.28 4.53
N GLU A 26 3.77 -10.39 4.50
CA GLU A 26 4.54 -10.82 5.67
C GLU A 26 5.95 -10.22 5.73
N SER A 27 6.49 -9.80 4.60
CA SER A 27 7.88 -9.32 4.54
C SER A 27 8.04 -8.25 3.47
N GLY A 28 9.17 -7.54 3.55
CA GLY A 28 9.52 -6.57 2.52
C GLY A 28 9.75 -7.20 1.17
N GLY A 29 10.30 -8.42 1.14
CA GLY A 29 10.49 -9.15 -0.12
C GLY A 29 9.17 -9.48 -0.79
N MET A 30 8.17 -9.87 0.00
CA MET A 30 6.84 -10.13 -0.54
C MET A 30 6.17 -8.85 -1.03
N ALA A 31 6.34 -7.75 -0.29
CA ALA A 31 5.82 -6.45 -0.72
C ALA A 31 6.40 -6.07 -2.09
N LYS A 32 7.71 -6.20 -2.24
CA LYS A 32 8.38 -5.91 -3.50
C LYS A 32 7.80 -6.77 -4.63
N ALA A 33 7.65 -8.07 -4.39
CA ALA A 33 7.16 -8.99 -5.41
C ALA A 33 5.74 -8.63 -5.88
N VAL A 34 4.80 -8.41 -4.95
CA VAL A 34 3.42 -8.12 -5.34
C VAL A 34 3.30 -6.76 -6.02
N ILE A 35 4.11 -5.78 -5.64
CA ILE A 35 4.10 -4.48 -6.30
C ILE A 35 4.62 -4.61 -7.72
N GLN A 36 5.75 -5.29 -7.91
CA GLN A 36 6.34 -5.46 -9.24
C GLN A 36 5.48 -6.30 -10.17
N ASP A 37 4.70 -7.21 -9.60
CA ASP A 37 3.79 -8.05 -10.39
C ASP A 37 2.50 -7.32 -10.79
N GLY A 38 2.34 -6.06 -10.39
CA GLY A 38 1.17 -5.28 -10.76
C GLY A 38 -0.09 -5.64 -9.98
N LEU A 39 0.07 -6.23 -8.80
CA LEU A 39 -1.06 -6.68 -8.00
C LEU A 39 -1.58 -5.61 -7.03
N VAL A 40 -0.91 -4.46 -6.98
CA VAL A 40 -1.24 -3.38 -6.06
C VAL A 40 -1.71 -2.16 -6.85
N LEU A 41 -2.84 -1.60 -6.44
CA LEU A 41 -3.36 -0.37 -7.04
C LEU A 41 -3.15 0.78 -6.06
N VAL A 42 -2.78 1.94 -6.58
CA VAL A 42 -2.69 3.18 -5.80
C VAL A 42 -3.67 4.17 -6.41
N ASN A 43 -4.62 4.63 -5.61
CA ASN A 43 -5.67 5.55 -6.07
C ASN A 43 -6.36 5.03 -7.34
N GLY A 44 -6.57 3.71 -7.40
CA GLY A 44 -7.28 3.06 -8.49
C GLY A 44 -6.45 2.68 -9.69
N GLU A 45 -5.14 2.94 -9.68
CA GLU A 45 -4.25 2.62 -10.79
C GLU A 45 -3.15 1.66 -10.37
N VAL A 46 -2.80 0.72 -11.26
CA VAL A 46 -1.70 -0.21 -10.99
C VAL A 46 -0.42 0.58 -10.75
N CYS A 47 0.26 0.29 -9.64
CA CYS A 47 1.52 0.92 -9.29
C CYS A 47 2.59 -0.14 -9.10
N THR A 48 3.67 -0.06 -9.88
CA THR A 48 4.79 -1.00 -9.78
C THR A 48 6.00 -0.38 -9.08
N MET A 49 5.84 0.83 -8.52
CA MET A 49 6.91 1.54 -7.82
C MET A 49 6.81 1.29 -6.32
N ARG A 50 7.69 0.43 -5.81
CA ARG A 50 7.68 0.10 -4.38
C ARG A 50 8.00 1.30 -3.49
N GLY A 51 8.72 2.26 -4.02
CA GLY A 51 9.09 3.48 -3.29
C GLY A 51 8.09 4.62 -3.44
N LYS A 52 6.90 4.35 -4.01
CA LYS A 52 5.86 5.36 -4.17
C LYS A 52 5.47 5.93 -2.81
N LYS A 53 5.58 7.25 -2.66
CA LYS A 53 5.18 7.94 -1.43
C LYS A 53 3.68 8.09 -1.35
N LEU A 54 3.09 7.66 -0.25
CA LEU A 54 1.66 7.76 0.01
C LEU A 54 1.45 8.77 1.13
N TYR A 55 0.56 9.72 0.91
CA TYR A 55 0.23 10.79 1.85
C TYR A 55 -1.17 10.57 2.41
N PRO A 56 -1.53 11.24 3.50
CA PRO A 56 -2.91 11.15 4.00
C PRO A 56 -3.91 11.40 2.89
N GLN A 57 -4.97 10.58 2.87
CA GLN A 57 -6.03 10.54 1.87
C GLN A 57 -5.70 9.71 0.63
N ASP A 58 -4.42 9.33 0.43
CA ASP A 58 -4.09 8.37 -0.61
C ASP A 58 -4.62 7.00 -0.24
N THR A 59 -4.96 6.18 -1.24
CA THR A 59 -5.41 4.82 -1.01
C THR A 59 -4.56 3.84 -1.79
N PHE A 60 -4.48 2.63 -1.30
CA PHE A 60 -3.91 1.52 -2.07
C PHE A 60 -4.77 0.28 -1.83
N SER A 61 -4.79 -0.62 -2.78
CA SER A 61 -5.57 -1.85 -2.63
C SER A 61 -4.76 -3.06 -3.05
N PHE A 62 -5.04 -4.19 -2.38
CA PHE A 62 -4.39 -5.46 -2.62
C PHE A 62 -5.33 -6.56 -2.14
N GLU A 63 -5.54 -7.58 -2.97
CA GLU A 63 -6.39 -8.72 -2.64
C GLU A 63 -7.80 -8.33 -2.18
N ASN A 64 -8.43 -7.41 -2.90
CA ASN A 64 -9.80 -6.95 -2.62
C ASN A 64 -9.98 -6.22 -1.30
N VAL A 65 -8.89 -5.71 -0.74
CA VAL A 65 -8.95 -4.85 0.45
C VAL A 65 -8.38 -3.50 0.06
N MET A 66 -9.10 -2.43 0.39
CA MET A 66 -8.63 -1.08 0.17
C MET A 66 -8.11 -0.51 1.48
N TYR A 67 -6.96 0.13 1.43
CA TYR A 67 -6.35 0.78 2.59
C TYR A 67 -6.28 2.28 2.32
N GLU A 68 -6.63 3.06 3.30
CA GLU A 68 -6.57 4.52 3.19
C GLU A 68 -5.58 5.08 4.21
N ILE A 69 -4.67 5.92 3.72
CA ILE A 69 -3.68 6.58 4.60
C ILE A 69 -4.37 7.73 5.31
N CYS A 70 -4.19 7.82 6.62
CA CYS A 70 -4.76 8.91 7.42
C CYS A 70 -3.83 9.41 8.53
#